data_dc40ee76c4e538f47a9298645acb4fe0
#
_entry.id   dc40ee76c4e538f47a9298645acb4fe0
#
_cell.length_a   1.000
_cell.length_b   1.000
_cell.length_c   1.000
_cell.angle_alpha   90.00
_cell.angle_beta   90.00
_cell.angle_gamma   90.00
#
_symmetry.space_group_name_H-M   'P 1'
#
loop_
_entity.id
_entity.type
_entity.pdbx_description
1 polymer ?
#
loop_
_entity_poly.entity_id
_entity_poly.type
_entity_poly.pdbx_seq_one_letter_code
_entity_poly.pdbx_strand_id
1 'polypeptide(L)'
;MTQYQDASGATRSFEYQVLPSDQFSMIIREGEDATFTIELFARKERMSLDDPLFAEIRKAYRVIERYDPQRGVYSYSVGDAKDLAGLYELYRKVKALHFLDAEVVIIHPEKVTDLSALELLSTRELDRTVVRSSTVYFDKGRSTFGKNFEPQLNKLLEVLDRHAQLSIVIEAHTDATGREDYNLSLSQKRAQSIMEYLVARGVQAERLVPIGHGENNPIASNLTEDGRGLNRRVEFRLQVQGDQAYERRR
;
A
#
# COMPACT_ATOMS: atom_id res chain seq x y z
N MET A 1 4.21 11.81 -29.66
CA MET A 1 3.82 12.87 -28.70
C MET A 1 2.38 12.67 -28.32
N THR A 2 2.09 12.45 -27.07
CA THR A 2 0.74 12.41 -26.52
C THR A 2 0.46 13.74 -25.84
N GLN A 3 -0.72 14.34 -26.12
CA GLN A 3 -1.14 15.58 -25.49
C GLN A 3 -2.24 15.26 -24.46
N TYR A 4 -2.19 15.90 -23.31
CA TYR A 4 -3.23 15.86 -22.29
C TYR A 4 -3.44 17.26 -21.71
N GLN A 5 -4.59 17.52 -21.12
CA GLN A 5 -4.85 18.71 -20.34
C GLN A 5 -4.60 18.44 -18.87
N ASP A 6 -3.76 19.25 -18.22
CA ASP A 6 -3.56 19.18 -16.77
C ASP A 6 -4.75 19.80 -16.01
N ALA A 7 -4.75 19.69 -14.70
CA ALA A 7 -5.81 20.21 -13.83
C ALA A 7 -6.04 21.73 -13.94
N SER A 8 -5.10 22.48 -14.54
CA SER A 8 -5.21 23.91 -14.83
C SER A 8 -5.80 24.19 -16.21
N GLY A 9 -6.09 23.14 -17.01
CA GLY A 9 -6.54 23.26 -18.40
C GLY A 9 -5.42 23.52 -19.40
N ALA A 10 -4.17 23.53 -18.97
CA ALA A 10 -3.02 23.71 -19.86
C ALA A 10 -2.71 22.42 -20.62
N THR A 11 -2.56 22.53 -21.96
CA THR A 11 -2.16 21.39 -22.80
C THR A 11 -0.68 21.07 -22.57
N ARG A 12 -0.40 19.85 -22.14
CA ARG A 12 0.94 19.29 -21.97
C ARG A 12 1.19 18.21 -23.01
N SER A 13 2.43 18.01 -23.39
CA SER A 13 2.82 16.96 -24.33
C SER A 13 3.95 16.12 -23.77
N PHE A 14 3.84 14.82 -23.97
CA PHE A 14 4.88 13.84 -23.66
C PHE A 14 5.39 13.18 -24.93
N GLU A 15 6.68 12.86 -24.94
CA GLU A 15 7.21 12.01 -25.99
C GLU A 15 6.64 10.58 -25.82
N TYR A 16 6.01 10.08 -26.86
CA TYR A 16 5.32 8.78 -26.89
C TYR A 16 6.21 7.59 -26.47
N GLN A 17 7.52 7.69 -26.71
CA GLN A 17 8.51 6.65 -26.38
C GLN A 17 8.78 6.54 -24.87
N VAL A 18 8.31 7.50 -24.08
CA VAL A 18 8.61 7.61 -22.65
C VAL A 18 7.44 7.13 -21.78
N LEU A 19 6.22 7.19 -22.29
CA LEU A 19 5.01 6.77 -21.59
C LEU A 19 4.10 5.96 -22.51
N PRO A 20 3.58 4.81 -22.10
CA PRO A 20 2.60 4.04 -22.88
C PRO A 20 1.33 4.86 -23.10
N SER A 21 1.01 5.18 -24.36
CA SER A 21 -0.11 6.09 -24.69
C SER A 21 -1.49 5.56 -24.33
N ASP A 22 -1.63 4.25 -24.39
CA ASP A 22 -2.94 3.61 -24.34
C ASP A 22 -3.48 3.55 -22.91
N GLN A 23 -2.61 3.70 -21.92
CA GLN A 23 -2.98 3.73 -20.50
C GLN A 23 -3.49 5.09 -20.05
N PHE A 24 -3.13 6.18 -20.73
CA PHE A 24 -3.45 7.54 -20.30
C PHE A 24 -4.83 8.04 -20.72
N SER A 25 -5.32 7.66 -21.88
CA SER A 25 -6.62 8.08 -22.37
C SER A 25 -7.81 7.39 -21.69
N MET A 26 -7.56 6.29 -20.98
CA MET A 26 -8.63 5.48 -20.34
C MET A 26 -8.79 5.73 -18.83
N ILE A 27 -7.94 6.54 -18.22
CA ILE A 27 -7.74 6.51 -16.78
C ILE A 27 -8.36 7.69 -16.04
N ILE A 28 -8.58 8.82 -16.71
CA ILE A 28 -9.24 9.97 -16.09
C ILE A 28 -10.74 9.85 -16.34
N ARG A 29 -11.45 9.16 -15.45
CA ARG A 29 -12.89 9.41 -15.28
C ARG A 29 -13.02 10.70 -14.49
N GLU A 30 -13.75 11.66 -15.04
CA GLU A 30 -14.11 12.91 -14.35
C GLU A 30 -14.57 12.61 -12.93
N GLY A 31 -13.92 13.19 -11.92
CA GLY A 31 -14.32 13.13 -10.52
C GLY A 31 -13.54 12.19 -9.61
N GLU A 32 -12.54 11.43 -10.08
CA GLU A 32 -11.69 10.63 -9.20
C GLU A 32 -10.43 11.41 -8.80
N ASP A 33 -10.18 11.50 -7.49
CA ASP A 33 -8.93 12.01 -6.90
C ASP A 33 -7.79 11.01 -7.16
N ALA A 34 -7.33 10.90 -8.39
CA ALA A 34 -6.24 10.00 -8.74
C ALA A 34 -4.89 10.64 -8.42
N THR A 35 -3.95 9.82 -7.95
CA THR A 35 -2.54 10.18 -7.78
C THR A 35 -1.72 9.28 -8.69
N PHE A 36 -0.75 9.85 -9.39
CA PHE A 36 0.17 9.11 -10.26
C PHE A 36 1.47 8.86 -9.52
N THR A 37 2.06 7.68 -9.69
CA THR A 37 3.39 7.32 -9.21
C THR A 37 4.16 6.56 -10.27
N ILE A 38 5.45 6.38 -10.07
CA ILE A 38 6.29 5.58 -10.97
C ILE A 38 6.58 4.25 -10.29
N GLU A 39 5.97 3.16 -10.78
CA GLU A 39 6.36 1.80 -10.40
C GLU A 39 7.69 1.48 -11.07
N LEU A 40 8.73 1.27 -10.27
CA LEU A 40 10.07 0.92 -10.75
C LEU A 40 10.06 -0.49 -11.34
N PHE A 41 9.46 -1.41 -10.63
CA PHE A 41 9.19 -2.80 -10.99
C PHE A 41 8.30 -3.47 -9.92
N ALA A 42 7.81 -4.67 -10.25
CA ALA A 42 7.11 -5.54 -9.31
C ALA A 42 7.69 -6.97 -9.35
N ARG A 43 7.77 -7.66 -8.18
CA ARG A 43 8.34 -9.00 -8.04
C ARG A 43 7.51 -9.85 -7.08
N LYS A 44 7.51 -11.18 -7.30
CA LYS A 44 6.88 -12.14 -6.37
C LYS A 44 7.62 -12.21 -5.04
N GLU A 45 8.96 -12.16 -5.09
CA GLU A 45 9.79 -12.18 -3.90
C GLU A 45 10.04 -10.75 -3.42
N ARG A 46 9.93 -10.58 -2.12
CA ARG A 46 10.20 -9.30 -1.48
C ARG A 46 11.69 -8.96 -1.58
N MET A 47 12.00 -7.73 -1.92
CA MET A 47 13.37 -7.19 -1.93
C MET A 47 13.54 -6.21 -0.78
N SER A 48 14.69 -6.25 -0.10
CA SER A 48 15.02 -5.22 0.89
C SER A 48 15.14 -3.85 0.23
N LEU A 49 14.64 -2.81 0.88
CA LEU A 49 14.85 -1.44 0.41
C LEU A 49 16.31 -0.99 0.52
N ASP A 50 17.15 -1.70 1.29
CA ASP A 50 18.58 -1.47 1.35
C ASP A 50 19.38 -2.20 0.26
N ASP A 51 18.68 -2.90 -0.64
CA ASP A 51 19.33 -3.49 -1.81
C ASP A 51 20.08 -2.41 -2.61
N PRO A 52 21.33 -2.70 -3.05
CA PRO A 52 22.14 -1.77 -3.84
C PRO A 52 21.42 -1.22 -5.07
N LEU A 53 20.44 -1.94 -5.61
CA LEU A 53 19.62 -1.48 -6.73
C LEU A 53 18.93 -0.14 -6.43
N PHE A 54 18.51 0.08 -5.18
CA PHE A 54 17.83 1.30 -4.77
C PHE A 54 18.79 2.43 -4.34
N ALA A 55 20.10 2.15 -4.21
CA ALA A 55 21.06 3.07 -3.58
C ALA A 55 21.05 4.47 -4.21
N GLU A 56 21.04 4.56 -5.54
CA GLU A 56 21.07 5.86 -6.24
C GLU A 56 19.72 6.59 -6.17
N ILE A 57 18.61 5.88 -6.38
CA ILE A 57 17.28 6.50 -6.35
C ILE A 57 16.92 6.97 -4.94
N ARG A 58 17.32 6.26 -3.90
CA ARG A 58 17.06 6.61 -2.49
C ARG A 58 17.83 7.85 -2.01
N LYS A 59 18.88 8.29 -2.70
CA LYS A 59 19.57 9.55 -2.36
C LYS A 59 18.65 10.78 -2.50
N ALA A 60 17.70 10.72 -3.40
CA ALA A 60 16.84 11.86 -3.73
C ALA A 60 15.34 11.59 -3.52
N TYR A 61 14.93 10.33 -3.54
CA TYR A 61 13.52 9.95 -3.49
C TYR A 61 13.28 8.80 -2.51
N ARG A 62 12.14 8.83 -1.85
CA ARG A 62 11.68 7.71 -1.03
C ARG A 62 11.13 6.62 -1.93
N VAL A 63 11.66 5.41 -1.82
CA VAL A 63 11.06 4.21 -2.43
C VAL A 63 9.96 3.71 -1.51
N ILE A 64 8.78 3.46 -2.07
CA ILE A 64 7.61 2.93 -1.37
C ILE A 64 7.39 1.50 -1.84
N GLU A 65 7.41 0.57 -0.90
CA GLU A 65 7.03 -0.82 -1.13
C GLU A 65 5.53 -0.99 -0.86
N ARG A 66 4.84 -1.69 -1.75
CA ARG A 66 3.45 -2.14 -1.57
C ARG A 66 3.32 -3.59 -2.01
N TYR A 67 2.53 -4.35 -1.27
CA TYR A 67 2.11 -5.68 -1.74
C TYR A 67 0.80 -5.55 -2.52
N ASP A 68 0.78 -6.10 -3.72
CA ASP A 68 -0.41 -6.24 -4.54
C ASP A 68 -0.90 -7.69 -4.45
N PRO A 69 -1.94 -7.98 -3.66
CA PRO A 69 -2.42 -9.35 -3.47
C PRO A 69 -3.16 -9.91 -4.69
N GLN A 70 -3.67 -9.07 -5.59
CA GLN A 70 -4.30 -9.53 -6.82
C GLN A 70 -3.26 -10.08 -7.80
N ARG A 71 -2.11 -9.41 -7.87
CA ARG A 71 -0.96 -9.85 -8.68
C ARG A 71 -0.05 -10.82 -7.93
N GLY A 72 -0.16 -10.91 -6.60
CA GLY A 72 0.73 -11.69 -5.74
C GLY A 72 2.18 -11.19 -5.78
N VAL A 73 2.39 -9.88 -5.89
CA VAL A 73 3.72 -9.27 -6.07
C VAL A 73 3.95 -8.10 -5.12
N TYR A 74 5.20 -7.85 -4.81
CA TYR A 74 5.66 -6.61 -4.18
C TYR A 74 6.00 -5.60 -5.28
N SER A 75 5.37 -4.44 -5.24
CA SER A 75 5.59 -3.30 -6.14
C SER A 75 6.46 -2.26 -5.43
N TYR A 76 7.43 -1.73 -6.13
CA TYR A 76 8.36 -0.70 -5.64
C TYR A 76 8.17 0.56 -6.46
N SER A 77 7.78 1.67 -5.84
CA SER A 77 7.44 2.90 -6.53
C SER A 77 8.13 4.12 -5.92
N VAL A 78 8.22 5.19 -6.72
CA VAL A 78 8.79 6.48 -6.32
C VAL A 78 7.95 7.63 -6.84
N GLY A 79 7.93 8.70 -6.06
CA GLY A 79 7.21 9.93 -6.39
C GLY A 79 5.70 9.75 -6.41
N ASP A 80 5.02 10.87 -6.23
CA ASP A 80 3.58 10.98 -6.35
C ASP A 80 3.25 12.37 -6.91
N ALA A 81 2.28 12.42 -7.81
CA ALA A 81 1.81 13.67 -8.40
C ALA A 81 0.33 13.59 -8.75
N LYS A 82 -0.33 14.72 -8.77
CA LYS A 82 -1.74 14.84 -9.16
C LYS A 82 -1.91 14.89 -10.69
N ASP A 83 -0.84 15.14 -11.41
CA ASP A 83 -0.80 15.12 -12.86
C ASP A 83 0.49 14.50 -13.39
N LEU A 84 0.48 14.16 -14.67
CA LEU A 84 1.61 13.51 -15.34
C LEU A 84 2.82 14.43 -15.52
N ALA A 85 2.59 15.74 -15.64
CA ALA A 85 3.66 16.69 -15.80
C ALA A 85 4.57 16.71 -14.57
N GLY A 86 3.98 16.58 -13.38
CA GLY A 86 4.71 16.49 -12.10
C GLY A 86 5.65 15.29 -12.02
N LEU A 87 5.38 14.20 -12.75
CA LEU A 87 6.23 13.02 -12.76
C LEU A 87 7.27 12.98 -13.89
N TYR A 88 7.17 13.83 -14.91
CA TYR A 88 7.96 13.70 -16.12
C TYR A 88 9.47 13.73 -15.87
N GLU A 89 9.97 14.72 -15.13
CA GLU A 89 11.39 14.81 -14.80
C GLU A 89 11.89 13.65 -13.93
N LEU A 90 11.06 13.20 -12.99
CA LEU A 90 11.37 12.03 -12.18
C LEU A 90 11.42 10.77 -13.04
N TYR A 91 10.46 10.59 -13.95
CA TYR A 91 10.43 9.44 -14.86
C TYR A 91 11.68 9.36 -15.73
N ARG A 92 12.13 10.48 -16.27
CA ARG A 92 13.40 10.54 -17.02
C ARG A 92 14.60 10.13 -16.17
N LYS A 93 14.69 10.61 -14.93
CA LYS A 93 15.75 10.23 -13.98
C LYS A 93 15.70 8.74 -13.64
N VAL A 94 14.53 8.20 -13.41
CA VAL A 94 14.31 6.77 -13.15
C VAL A 94 14.82 5.91 -14.30
N LYS A 95 14.49 6.29 -15.55
CA LYS A 95 14.99 5.60 -16.76
C LYS A 95 16.52 5.73 -16.91
N ALA A 96 17.08 6.89 -16.57
CA ALA A 96 18.55 7.12 -16.60
C ALA A 96 19.29 6.29 -15.52
N LEU A 97 18.62 5.92 -14.45
CA LEU A 97 19.13 5.02 -13.41
C LEU A 97 18.93 3.52 -13.75
N HIS A 98 18.62 3.22 -15.00
CA HIS A 98 18.48 1.87 -15.55
C HIS A 98 17.23 1.08 -15.07
N PHE A 99 16.24 1.73 -14.51
CA PHE A 99 14.92 1.12 -14.28
C PHE A 99 14.12 1.14 -15.61
N LEU A 100 14.54 0.30 -16.56
CA LEU A 100 14.01 0.34 -17.93
C LEU A 100 12.54 -0.11 -18.01
N ASP A 101 12.09 -0.98 -17.07
CA ASP A 101 10.72 -1.47 -16.99
C ASP A 101 9.81 -0.56 -16.16
N ALA A 102 10.32 0.58 -15.67
CA ALA A 102 9.52 1.50 -14.88
C ALA A 102 8.35 2.06 -15.69
N GLU A 103 7.17 2.07 -15.08
CA GLU A 103 5.91 2.54 -15.66
C GLU A 103 5.25 3.57 -14.76
N VAL A 104 4.49 4.50 -15.34
CA VAL A 104 3.61 5.35 -14.56
C VAL A 104 2.33 4.59 -14.26
N VAL A 105 2.00 4.48 -12.98
CA VAL A 105 0.79 3.82 -12.52
C VAL A 105 -0.09 4.79 -11.75
N ILE A 106 -1.39 4.52 -11.73
CA ILE A 106 -2.34 5.29 -10.94
C ILE A 106 -2.47 4.66 -9.57
N ILE A 107 -2.40 5.52 -8.56
CA ILE A 107 -2.80 5.18 -7.22
C ILE A 107 -4.12 5.91 -6.97
N HIS A 108 -5.19 5.15 -6.81
CA HIS A 108 -6.41 5.73 -6.29
C HIS A 108 -6.22 6.05 -4.79
N PRO A 109 -6.70 7.19 -4.30
CA PRO A 109 -6.58 7.51 -2.89
C PRO A 109 -7.27 6.44 -2.06
N GLU A 110 -6.53 5.90 -1.11
CA GLU A 110 -7.08 4.97 -0.14
C GLU A 110 -7.93 5.75 0.85
N LYS A 111 -9.16 5.31 1.06
CA LYS A 111 -9.98 5.85 2.15
C LYS A 111 -9.42 5.34 3.47
N VAL A 112 -8.79 6.21 4.24
CA VAL A 112 -8.34 5.87 5.58
C VAL A 112 -9.48 6.10 6.55
N THR A 113 -9.86 5.07 7.28
CA THR A 113 -10.92 5.11 8.29
C THR A 113 -10.52 4.32 9.54
N ASP A 114 -11.33 4.38 10.56
CA ASP A 114 -11.25 3.49 11.72
C ASP A 114 -12.22 2.31 11.59
N LEU A 115 -12.05 1.32 12.46
CA LEU A 115 -12.89 0.12 12.47
C LEU A 115 -14.38 0.41 12.78
N SER A 116 -14.69 1.52 13.45
CA SER A 116 -16.06 1.87 13.82
C SER A 116 -16.90 2.34 12.63
N ALA A 117 -16.26 2.90 11.63
CA ALA A 117 -16.95 3.38 10.43
C ALA A 117 -17.26 2.28 9.41
N LEU A 118 -16.60 1.11 9.49
CA LEU A 118 -16.78 0.03 8.49
C LEU A 118 -18.21 -0.50 8.40
N GLU A 119 -18.93 -0.52 9.53
CA GLU A 119 -20.29 -1.06 9.58
C GLU A 119 -21.30 -0.29 8.72
N LEU A 120 -20.98 0.97 8.43
CA LEU A 120 -21.85 1.88 7.67
C LEU A 120 -21.55 1.90 6.17
N LEU A 121 -20.45 1.26 5.76
CA LEU A 121 -20.00 1.30 4.37
C LEU A 121 -20.62 0.17 3.54
N SER A 122 -21.01 0.50 2.32
CA SER A 122 -21.38 -0.50 1.32
C SER A 122 -20.14 -1.26 0.84
N THR A 123 -20.34 -2.45 0.23
CA THR A 123 -19.23 -3.26 -0.32
C THR A 123 -18.32 -2.46 -1.25
N ARG A 124 -18.90 -1.60 -2.10
CA ARG A 124 -18.14 -0.76 -3.02
C ARG A 124 -17.30 0.30 -2.30
N GLU A 125 -17.80 0.83 -1.18
CA GLU A 125 -17.05 1.79 -0.36
C GLU A 125 -15.96 1.12 0.48
N LEU A 126 -16.14 -0.18 0.81
CA LEU A 126 -15.13 -0.98 1.49
C LEU A 126 -13.95 -1.32 0.60
N ASP A 127 -14.14 -1.37 -0.73
CA ASP A 127 -13.04 -1.58 -1.65
C ASP A 127 -12.01 -0.45 -1.53
N ARG A 128 -10.73 -0.81 -1.46
CA ARG A 128 -9.61 0.13 -1.25
C ARG A 128 -9.66 0.92 0.07
N THR A 129 -10.48 0.49 1.02
CA THR A 129 -10.48 1.10 2.35
C THR A 129 -9.32 0.57 3.17
N VAL A 130 -8.54 1.48 3.76
CA VAL A 130 -7.49 1.16 4.72
C VAL A 130 -7.96 1.54 6.12
N VAL A 131 -8.01 0.56 6.98
CA VAL A 131 -8.33 0.76 8.40
C VAL A 131 -7.03 0.80 9.18
N ARG A 132 -6.73 1.95 9.76
CA ARG A 132 -5.59 2.11 10.66
C ARG A 132 -6.00 1.85 12.09
N SER A 133 -5.29 0.94 12.72
CA SER A 133 -5.38 0.75 14.15
C SER A 133 -4.02 1.05 14.78
N SER A 134 -3.89 2.25 15.37
CA SER A 134 -2.75 2.62 16.19
C SER A 134 -2.80 2.01 17.59
N THR A 135 -3.91 1.38 17.95
CA THR A 135 -4.16 0.80 19.27
C THR A 135 -3.89 -0.71 19.37
N VAL A 136 -3.20 -1.29 18.41
CA VAL A 136 -2.69 -2.65 18.57
C VAL A 136 -1.48 -2.61 19.48
N TYR A 137 -1.73 -2.60 20.78
CA TYR A 137 -0.66 -2.74 21.76
C TYR A 137 -0.15 -4.18 21.74
N PHE A 138 0.89 -4.39 20.94
CA PHE A 138 1.78 -5.49 21.23
C PHE A 138 2.71 -5.06 22.35
N ASP A 139 2.86 -5.87 23.36
CA ASP A 139 3.93 -5.68 24.34
C ASP A 139 5.28 -5.59 23.63
N LYS A 140 6.22 -4.81 24.19
CA LYS A 140 7.54 -4.63 23.61
C LYS A 140 8.19 -5.98 23.30
N GLY A 141 8.54 -6.20 22.03
CA GLY A 141 9.17 -7.43 21.54
C GLY A 141 8.24 -8.66 21.46
N ARG A 142 6.94 -8.53 21.73
CA ARG A 142 5.97 -9.63 21.59
C ARG A 142 5.21 -9.54 20.26
N SER A 143 4.84 -10.71 19.77
CA SER A 143 3.99 -10.85 18.57
C SER A 143 2.52 -11.17 18.92
N THR A 144 2.21 -11.43 20.20
CA THR A 144 0.84 -11.62 20.69
C THR A 144 0.23 -10.26 21.05
N PHE A 145 -0.96 -9.99 20.57
CA PHE A 145 -1.70 -8.78 20.92
C PHE A 145 -2.49 -8.96 22.23
N GLY A 146 -2.72 -7.84 22.91
CA GLY A 146 -3.46 -7.84 24.17
C GLY A 146 -4.98 -8.02 23.96
N LYS A 147 -5.69 -8.47 25.01
CA LYS A 147 -7.16 -8.65 25.01
C LYS A 147 -7.93 -7.38 24.61
N ASN A 148 -7.34 -6.20 24.81
CA ASN A 148 -7.95 -4.92 24.45
C ASN A 148 -8.12 -4.74 22.93
N PHE A 149 -7.46 -5.55 22.11
CA PHE A 149 -7.59 -5.52 20.65
C PHE A 149 -8.69 -6.48 20.13
N GLU A 150 -9.09 -7.47 20.92
CA GLU A 150 -10.13 -8.43 20.51
C GLU A 150 -11.45 -7.78 20.08
N PRO A 151 -11.99 -6.74 20.78
CA PRO A 151 -13.22 -6.08 20.34
C PRO A 151 -13.11 -5.45 18.94
N GLN A 152 -11.94 -4.93 18.57
CA GLN A 152 -11.70 -4.36 17.25
C GLN A 152 -11.64 -5.45 16.18
N LEU A 153 -10.98 -6.58 16.46
CA LEU A 153 -10.97 -7.74 15.56
C LEU A 153 -12.36 -8.36 15.39
N ASN A 154 -13.19 -8.34 16.44
CA ASN A 154 -14.57 -8.83 16.34
C ASN A 154 -15.41 -7.98 15.39
N LYS A 155 -15.25 -6.65 15.39
CA LYS A 155 -15.90 -5.78 14.39
C LYS A 155 -15.44 -6.11 12.97
N LEU A 156 -14.16 -6.38 12.79
CA LEU A 156 -13.63 -6.78 11.48
C LEU A 156 -14.21 -8.14 11.04
N LEU A 157 -14.37 -9.09 11.97
CA LEU A 157 -15.05 -10.37 11.70
C LEU A 157 -16.48 -10.17 11.22
N GLU A 158 -17.26 -9.29 11.86
CA GLU A 158 -18.64 -8.98 11.46
C GLU A 158 -18.72 -8.40 10.05
N VAL A 159 -17.75 -7.55 9.66
CA VAL A 159 -17.65 -7.01 8.30
C VAL A 159 -17.31 -8.11 7.31
N LEU A 160 -16.33 -8.97 7.62
CA LEU A 160 -15.93 -10.10 6.77
C LEU A 160 -17.04 -11.13 6.58
N ASP A 161 -17.85 -11.36 7.60
CA ASP A 161 -19.00 -12.28 7.55
C ASP A 161 -20.11 -11.73 6.64
N ARG A 162 -20.41 -10.43 6.76
CA ARG A 162 -21.40 -9.75 5.90
C ARG A 162 -20.97 -9.63 4.44
N HIS A 163 -19.67 -9.59 4.17
CA HIS A 163 -19.11 -9.35 2.84
C HIS A 163 -18.16 -10.49 2.45
N ALA A 164 -18.73 -11.61 1.98
CA ALA A 164 -17.96 -12.81 1.63
C ALA A 164 -16.89 -12.58 0.54
N GLN A 165 -17.08 -11.58 -0.32
CA GLN A 165 -16.15 -11.20 -1.38
C GLN A 165 -14.98 -10.30 -0.91
N LEU A 166 -14.98 -9.84 0.35
CA LEU A 166 -13.84 -9.07 0.85
C LEU A 166 -12.66 -9.98 1.20
N SER A 167 -11.49 -9.54 0.84
CA SER A 167 -10.19 -10.00 1.33
C SER A 167 -9.48 -8.87 2.07
N ILE A 168 -8.55 -9.22 2.94
CA ILE A 168 -7.82 -8.26 3.76
C ILE A 168 -6.32 -8.53 3.68
N VAL A 169 -5.55 -7.48 3.40
CA VAL A 169 -4.13 -7.45 3.68
C VAL A 169 -3.94 -6.90 5.11
N ILE A 170 -3.26 -7.66 5.95
CA ILE A 170 -2.93 -7.31 7.33
C ILE A 170 -1.50 -6.81 7.36
N GLU A 171 -1.32 -5.51 7.44
CA GLU A 171 -0.02 -4.86 7.37
C GLU A 171 0.44 -4.40 8.76
N ALA A 172 1.50 -5.02 9.28
CA ALA A 172 2.03 -4.65 10.58
C ALA A 172 3.35 -3.89 10.48
N HIS A 173 3.50 -2.88 11.33
CA HIS A 173 4.64 -1.96 11.33
C HIS A 173 5.27 -1.87 12.72
N THR A 174 6.55 -1.49 12.76
CA THR A 174 7.29 -1.13 13.97
C THR A 174 7.73 0.32 13.93
N ASP A 175 8.21 0.82 15.05
CA ASP A 175 9.11 1.97 15.06
C ASP A 175 10.53 1.54 14.64
N ALA A 176 11.45 2.51 14.50
CA ALA A 176 12.85 2.27 14.14
C ALA A 176 13.74 1.93 15.35
N THR A 177 13.16 1.42 16.44
CA THR A 177 13.95 1.00 17.61
C THR A 177 14.43 -0.43 17.43
N GLY A 178 15.75 -0.63 17.38
CA GLY A 178 16.35 -1.94 17.25
C GLY A 178 16.95 -2.20 15.88
N ARG A 179 17.12 -3.47 15.54
CA ARG A 179 17.69 -3.88 14.25
C ARG A 179 16.58 -4.06 13.21
N GLU A 180 16.83 -3.65 11.99
CA GLU A 180 15.87 -3.72 10.89
C GLU A 180 15.38 -5.15 10.63
N ASP A 181 16.29 -6.14 10.58
CA ASP A 181 15.96 -7.55 10.36
C ASP A 181 15.04 -8.11 11.47
N TYR A 182 15.30 -7.71 12.72
CA TYR A 182 14.46 -8.05 13.86
C TYR A 182 13.06 -7.39 13.72
N ASN A 183 12.99 -6.10 13.38
CA ASN A 183 11.75 -5.36 13.22
C ASN A 183 10.90 -5.94 12.08
N LEU A 184 11.53 -6.35 10.99
CA LEU A 184 10.87 -7.03 9.89
C LEU A 184 10.27 -8.37 10.32
N SER A 185 11.06 -9.20 10.98
CA SER A 185 10.59 -10.50 11.52
C SER A 185 9.48 -10.33 12.56
N LEU A 186 9.61 -9.34 13.46
CA LEU A 186 8.62 -9.06 14.49
C LEU A 186 7.28 -8.63 13.90
N SER A 187 7.30 -7.70 12.93
CA SER A 187 6.08 -7.25 12.27
C SER A 187 5.40 -8.37 11.49
N GLN A 188 6.18 -9.24 10.80
CA GLN A 188 5.62 -10.40 10.11
C GLN A 188 4.91 -11.36 11.08
N LYS A 189 5.51 -11.65 12.23
CA LYS A 189 4.88 -12.48 13.27
C LYS A 189 3.62 -11.84 13.84
N ARG A 190 3.57 -10.53 13.96
CA ARG A 190 2.40 -9.77 14.40
C ARG A 190 1.24 -9.89 13.41
N ALA A 191 1.50 -9.65 12.13
CA ALA A 191 0.50 -9.83 11.08
C ALA A 191 -0.04 -11.27 11.03
N GLN A 192 0.87 -12.25 11.16
CA GLN A 192 0.53 -13.66 11.20
C GLN A 192 -0.37 -14.03 12.39
N SER A 193 -0.08 -13.52 13.59
CA SER A 193 -0.90 -13.82 14.78
C SER A 193 -2.32 -13.26 14.67
N ILE A 194 -2.51 -12.13 13.98
CA ILE A 194 -3.83 -11.58 13.69
C ILE A 194 -4.57 -12.47 12.68
N MET A 195 -3.89 -12.88 11.61
CA MET A 195 -4.46 -13.82 10.64
C MET A 195 -4.93 -15.11 11.32
N GLU A 196 -4.09 -15.72 12.15
CA GLU A 196 -4.41 -16.94 12.90
C GLU A 196 -5.64 -16.75 13.80
N TYR A 197 -5.77 -15.60 14.45
CA TYR A 197 -6.94 -15.26 15.26
C TYR A 197 -8.22 -15.21 14.43
N LEU A 198 -8.18 -14.60 13.23
CA LEU A 198 -9.31 -14.50 12.32
C LEU A 198 -9.69 -15.87 11.73
N VAL A 199 -8.70 -16.68 11.33
CA VAL A 199 -8.91 -18.03 10.83
C VAL A 199 -9.54 -18.93 11.88
N ALA A 200 -9.06 -18.87 13.13
CA ALA A 200 -9.63 -19.61 14.24
C ALA A 200 -11.12 -19.27 14.53
N ARG A 201 -11.62 -18.14 13.98
CA ARG A 201 -13.01 -17.69 14.06
C ARG A 201 -13.81 -17.84 12.79
N GLY A 202 -13.30 -18.63 11.83
CA GLY A 202 -14.02 -19.07 10.64
C GLY A 202 -13.75 -18.27 9.37
N VAL A 203 -12.84 -17.28 9.40
CA VAL A 203 -12.44 -16.60 8.15
C VAL A 203 -11.56 -17.53 7.32
N GLN A 204 -11.86 -17.66 6.05
CA GLN A 204 -11.06 -18.47 5.12
C GLN A 204 -9.66 -17.85 4.96
N ALA A 205 -8.61 -18.68 5.06
CA ALA A 205 -7.23 -18.24 5.04
C ALA A 205 -6.87 -17.49 3.73
N GLU A 206 -7.48 -17.90 2.62
CA GLU A 206 -7.29 -17.34 1.28
C GLU A 206 -7.77 -15.89 1.16
N ARG A 207 -8.60 -15.45 2.10
CA ARG A 207 -9.07 -14.06 2.19
C ARG A 207 -8.14 -13.15 2.98
N LEU A 208 -7.08 -13.69 3.56
CA LEU A 208 -6.19 -12.97 4.49
C LEU A 208 -4.73 -13.05 4.03
N VAL A 209 -4.07 -11.90 3.93
CA VAL A 209 -2.66 -11.80 3.54
C VAL A 209 -1.88 -11.07 4.64
N PRO A 210 -1.10 -11.76 5.47
CA PRO A 210 -0.30 -11.14 6.53
C PRO A 210 1.02 -10.63 5.99
N ILE A 211 1.32 -9.34 6.20
CA ILE A 211 2.56 -8.70 5.77
C ILE A 211 3.17 -7.88 6.91
N GLY A 212 4.44 -8.14 7.21
CA GLY A 212 5.24 -7.30 8.10
C GLY A 212 6.10 -6.34 7.32
N HIS A 213 6.02 -5.05 7.61
CA HIS A 213 6.83 -4.01 6.97
C HIS A 213 8.04 -3.56 7.81
N GLY A 214 8.16 -4.05 9.07
CA GLY A 214 9.17 -3.52 9.97
C GLY A 214 9.03 -2.01 10.13
N GLU A 215 10.15 -1.31 10.10
CA GLU A 215 10.26 0.15 10.21
C GLU A 215 10.22 0.89 8.87
N ASN A 216 10.07 0.18 7.75
CA ASN A 216 10.29 0.72 6.40
C ASN A 216 9.20 1.71 5.93
N ASN A 217 8.01 1.69 6.53
CA ASN A 217 6.89 2.56 6.15
C ASN A 217 6.41 3.44 7.32
N PRO A 218 7.24 4.37 7.83
CA PRO A 218 6.85 5.25 8.92
C PRO A 218 5.80 6.27 8.44
N ILE A 219 4.80 6.55 9.29
CA ILE A 219 3.80 7.61 9.09
C ILE A 219 4.09 8.84 9.93
N ALA A 220 5.02 8.74 10.88
CA ALA A 220 5.44 9.81 11.76
C ALA A 220 6.95 9.74 12.03
N SER A 221 7.49 10.79 12.68
CA SER A 221 8.92 10.85 13.01
C SER A 221 9.30 9.80 14.06
N ASN A 222 10.33 9.00 13.80
CA ASN A 222 10.90 8.07 14.78
C ASN A 222 11.76 8.77 15.86
N LEU A 223 11.99 10.09 15.78
CA LEU A 223 12.78 10.83 16.75
C LEU A 223 12.02 11.09 18.05
N THR A 224 10.69 11.15 18.02
CA THR A 224 9.83 11.39 19.19
C THR A 224 9.13 10.10 19.61
N GLU A 225 8.79 9.97 20.92
CA GLU A 225 8.01 8.80 21.38
C GLU A 225 6.60 8.78 20.79
N ASP A 226 5.96 9.93 20.69
CA ASP A 226 4.63 10.05 20.06
C ASP A 226 4.66 9.57 18.61
N GLY A 227 5.67 9.98 17.83
CA GLY A 227 5.83 9.54 16.45
C GLY A 227 6.15 8.05 16.35
N ARG A 228 7.01 7.52 17.22
CA ARG A 228 7.24 6.06 17.31
C ARG A 228 5.96 5.32 17.67
N GLY A 229 5.16 5.86 18.60
CA GLY A 229 3.84 5.31 18.93
C GLY A 229 2.92 5.16 17.72
N LEU A 230 2.87 6.17 16.86
CA LEU A 230 2.10 6.14 15.62
C LEU A 230 2.66 5.13 14.60
N ASN A 231 3.97 4.92 14.57
CA ASN A 231 4.61 3.95 13.67
C ASN A 231 4.36 2.51 14.11
N ARG A 232 4.21 2.23 15.41
CA ARG A 232 3.82 0.91 15.96
C ARG A 232 2.33 0.67 15.72
N ARG A 233 1.94 0.25 14.52
CA ARG A 233 0.55 0.12 14.10
C ARG A 233 0.30 -1.14 13.29
N VAL A 234 -0.98 -1.47 13.15
CA VAL A 234 -1.48 -2.41 12.12
C VAL A 234 -2.47 -1.66 11.23
N GLU A 235 -2.38 -1.92 9.96
CA GLU A 235 -3.32 -1.46 8.95
C GLU A 235 -4.02 -2.68 8.33
N PHE A 236 -5.33 -2.55 8.10
CA PHE A 236 -6.12 -3.54 7.38
C PHE A 236 -6.55 -2.93 6.05
N ARG A 237 -6.01 -3.44 4.97
CA ARG A 237 -6.38 -3.01 3.63
C ARG A 237 -7.44 -3.94 3.09
N LEU A 238 -8.65 -3.42 2.91
CA LEU A 238 -9.78 -4.15 2.40
C LEU A 238 -9.79 -4.13 0.87
N GLN A 239 -10.17 -5.26 0.27
CA GLN A 239 -10.24 -5.41 -1.19
C GLN A 239 -11.44 -6.28 -1.54
N VAL A 240 -12.13 -5.95 -2.61
CA VAL A 240 -13.21 -6.78 -3.16
C VAL A 240 -12.61 -7.79 -4.15
N GLN A 241 -12.79 -9.09 -3.89
CA GLN A 241 -12.38 -10.13 -4.83
C GLN A 241 -13.25 -10.07 -6.08
N GLY A 242 -12.62 -10.01 -7.25
CA GLY A 242 -13.32 -10.03 -8.55
C GLY A 242 -13.56 -8.67 -9.19
N ASP A 243 -13.18 -7.56 -8.56
CA ASP A 243 -13.16 -6.28 -9.25
C ASP A 243 -11.86 -6.16 -10.05
N GLN A 244 -11.91 -6.69 -11.28
CA GLN A 244 -10.82 -6.59 -12.27
C GLN A 244 -10.73 -5.16 -12.80
N ALA A 245 -10.47 -4.19 -11.93
CA ALA A 245 -10.14 -2.84 -12.35
C ALA A 245 -8.74 -2.73 -12.98
N TYR A 246 -8.05 -3.86 -13.12
CA TYR A 246 -6.77 -4.01 -13.82
C TYR A 246 -6.83 -5.11 -14.88
N GLU A 247 -7.82 -5.10 -15.75
CA GLU A 247 -7.65 -5.80 -17.02
C GLU A 247 -6.58 -5.07 -17.84
N ARG A 248 -5.37 -5.61 -17.83
CA ARG A 248 -4.45 -5.41 -18.94
C ARG A 248 -5.16 -5.95 -20.19
N ARG A 249 -5.75 -5.07 -20.97
CA ARG A 249 -6.06 -5.44 -22.36
C ARG A 249 -4.72 -5.55 -23.08
N ARG A 250 -4.39 -6.79 -23.41
CA ARG A 250 -3.34 -7.14 -24.37
C ARG A 250 -3.64 -6.50 -25.73
#